data_8fe1d54c8a6b6cfef0c88ffeef3566ed
#
_entry.id   8fe1d54c8a6b6cfef0c88ffeef3566ed
#
_cell.length_a   1.000
_cell.length_b   1.000
_cell.length_c   1.000
_cell.angle_alpha   90.00
_cell.angle_beta   90.00
_cell.angle_gamma   90.00
#
_symmetry.space_group_name_H-M   'P 1'
#
loop_
_entity.id
_entity.type
_entity.pdbx_description
1 polymer ?
#
loop_
_entity_poly.entity_id
_entity_poly.type
_entity_poly.pdbx_seq_one_letter_code
_entity_poly.pdbx_strand_id
1 'polypeptide(L)'
;MKIIDISRKFFSCDVYPGDPKPKAERLACIGEGGDCNITAVHASAHTGTHADAPLHFLSGGAAIDSMELDAFIGPCTVLQVPGGVITGEYVDKHFPKKCKRLLIKGGGRAFFMDSSAEELSGRGLMLIGTDSLSVGCAGNETAPHKAFM
;
A
#
# COMPACT_ATOMS: atom_id res chain seq x y z
N MET A 1 20.06 15.38 -7.63
CA MET A 1 18.92 14.43 -7.50
C MET A 1 18.08 14.89 -6.31
N LYS A 2 16.76 15.01 -6.46
CA LYS A 2 15.85 15.31 -5.33
C LYS A 2 15.27 14.00 -4.82
N ILE A 3 15.46 13.71 -3.53
CA ILE A 3 14.86 12.54 -2.86
C ILE A 3 13.64 13.04 -2.08
N ILE A 4 12.52 12.36 -2.20
CA ILE A 4 11.29 12.65 -1.47
C ILE A 4 10.91 11.38 -0.70
N ASP A 5 10.99 11.46 0.63
CA ASP A 5 10.53 10.39 1.50
C ASP A 5 9.01 10.45 1.62
N ILE A 6 8.33 9.37 1.22
CA ILE A 6 6.87 9.20 1.31
C ILE A 6 6.48 8.13 2.34
N SER A 7 7.46 7.61 3.10
CA SER A 7 7.21 6.56 4.09
C SER A 7 6.51 7.10 5.35
N ARG A 8 5.69 6.26 5.96
CA ARG A 8 5.10 6.51 7.29
C ARG A 8 6.09 6.10 8.38
N LYS A 9 6.08 6.81 9.50
CA LYS A 9 6.87 6.44 10.68
C LYS A 9 6.34 5.13 11.26
N PHE A 10 7.14 4.05 11.17
CA PHE A 10 6.71 2.68 11.45
C PHE A 10 6.03 2.50 12.82
N PHE A 11 6.61 3.00 13.90
CA PHE A 11 6.08 2.80 15.27
C PHE A 11 4.98 3.79 15.67
N SER A 12 4.66 4.77 14.86
CA SER A 12 3.65 5.81 15.18
C SER A 12 2.65 6.05 14.06
N CYS A 13 2.63 5.19 13.02
CA CYS A 13 1.61 5.25 11.98
C CYS A 13 0.29 4.64 12.48
N ASP A 14 -0.79 5.05 11.83
CA ASP A 14 -2.07 4.36 11.96
C ASP A 14 -1.93 2.94 11.44
N VAL A 15 -2.59 1.99 12.09
CA VAL A 15 -2.69 0.59 11.66
C VAL A 15 -4.13 0.28 11.26
N TYR A 16 -4.28 -0.70 10.39
CA TYR A 16 -5.61 -1.16 10.00
C TYR A 16 -6.39 -1.68 11.23
N PRO A 17 -7.70 -1.39 11.35
CA PRO A 17 -8.52 -1.85 12.48
C PRO A 17 -8.47 -3.37 12.63
N GLY A 18 -8.02 -3.84 13.79
CA GLY A 18 -7.84 -5.27 14.07
C GLY A 18 -6.39 -5.75 13.98
N ASP A 19 -5.52 -5.02 13.30
CA ASP A 19 -4.10 -5.35 13.22
C ASP A 19 -3.35 -5.03 14.52
N PRO A 20 -2.30 -5.80 14.86
CA PRO A 20 -1.46 -5.50 16.01
C PRO A 20 -0.67 -4.20 15.77
N LYS A 21 -0.64 -3.33 16.77
CA LYS A 21 0.23 -2.16 16.75
C LYS A 21 1.71 -2.60 16.78
N PRO A 22 2.58 -1.93 16.03
CA PRO A 22 3.99 -2.25 16.01
C PRO A 22 4.63 -2.04 17.38
N LYS A 23 5.46 -2.99 17.81
CA LYS A 23 6.20 -2.96 19.08
C LYS A 23 7.67 -3.21 18.84
N ALA A 24 8.51 -2.49 19.58
CA ALA A 24 9.93 -2.75 19.67
C ALA A 24 10.25 -3.41 21.01
N GLU A 25 11.00 -4.51 20.98
CA GLU A 25 11.52 -5.20 22.15
C GLU A 25 13.04 -5.13 22.15
N ARG A 26 13.63 -4.54 23.19
CA ARG A 26 15.07 -4.45 23.34
C ARG A 26 15.61 -5.78 23.82
N LEU A 27 16.40 -6.47 22.99
CA LEU A 27 17.00 -7.77 23.32
C LEU A 27 18.42 -7.61 23.91
N ALA A 28 19.17 -6.58 23.49
CA ALA A 28 20.47 -6.22 24.04
C ALA A 28 20.69 -4.71 23.98
N CYS A 29 21.50 -4.17 24.88
CA CYS A 29 21.81 -2.75 24.96
C CYS A 29 23.24 -2.53 25.44
N ILE A 30 24.04 -1.76 24.69
CA ILE A 30 25.39 -1.37 25.05
C ILE A 30 25.39 -0.65 26.41
N GLY A 31 24.43 0.25 26.68
CA GLY A 31 24.30 0.96 27.94
C GLY A 31 24.00 0.08 29.16
N GLU A 32 23.65 -1.18 28.97
CA GLU A 32 23.31 -2.18 29.99
C GLU A 32 24.32 -3.35 30.01
N GLY A 33 25.51 -3.15 29.44
CA GLY A 33 26.58 -4.13 29.43
C GLY A 33 26.56 -5.12 28.25
N GLY A 34 25.74 -4.90 27.28
CA GLY A 34 25.73 -5.72 26.04
C GLY A 34 26.81 -5.23 25.06
N ASP A 35 27.31 -6.13 24.22
CA ASP A 35 28.28 -5.83 23.17
C ASP A 35 27.67 -5.03 21.99
N CYS A 36 26.35 -5.05 21.84
CA CYS A 36 25.62 -4.37 20.76
C CYS A 36 24.20 -4.01 21.18
N ASN A 37 23.53 -3.20 20.35
CA ASN A 37 22.10 -2.94 20.48
C ASN A 37 21.30 -3.86 19.54
N ILE A 38 20.43 -4.69 20.08
CA ILE A 38 19.54 -5.56 19.32
C ILE A 38 18.10 -5.25 19.68
N THR A 39 17.27 -5.09 18.67
CA THR A 39 15.83 -4.84 18.84
C THR A 39 15.05 -5.82 17.98
N ALA A 40 14.14 -6.58 18.57
CA ALA A 40 13.11 -7.32 17.84
C ALA A 40 11.95 -6.38 17.51
N VAL A 41 11.32 -6.61 16.36
CA VAL A 41 10.16 -5.85 15.90
C VAL A 41 9.01 -6.82 15.71
N HIS A 42 7.87 -6.51 16.33
CA HIS A 42 6.62 -7.27 16.20
C HIS A 42 5.57 -6.36 15.56
N ALA A 43 5.06 -6.74 14.40
CA ALA A 43 4.09 -5.95 13.66
C ALA A 43 3.32 -6.82 12.65
N SER A 44 2.20 -6.32 12.14
CA SER A 44 1.61 -6.82 10.90
C SER A 44 2.53 -6.51 9.71
N ALA A 45 2.56 -7.36 8.69
CA ALA A 45 3.23 -7.07 7.43
C ALA A 45 2.64 -5.83 6.73
N HIS A 46 1.40 -5.47 7.07
CA HIS A 46 0.69 -4.29 6.54
C HIS A 46 0.92 -3.01 7.37
N THR A 47 1.92 -3.00 8.28
CA THR A 47 2.23 -1.83 9.09
C THR A 47 2.96 -0.75 8.29
N GLY A 48 2.45 0.49 8.34
CA GLY A 48 3.11 1.64 7.72
C GLY A 48 3.12 1.61 6.21
N THR A 49 4.21 2.04 5.60
CA THR A 49 4.36 2.00 4.13
C THR A 49 4.85 0.63 3.71
N HIS A 50 4.02 -0.10 2.99
CA HIS A 50 4.23 -1.49 2.58
C HIS A 50 3.67 -1.73 1.17
N ALA A 51 3.86 -2.92 0.65
CA ALA A 51 3.25 -3.39 -0.58
C ALA A 51 2.53 -4.72 -0.32
N ASP A 52 1.35 -4.86 -0.90
CA ASP A 52 0.59 -6.10 -0.92
C ASP A 52 0.91 -6.89 -2.17
N ALA A 53 1.09 -8.19 -2.01
CA ALA A 53 1.23 -9.13 -3.11
C ALA A 53 -0.11 -9.84 -3.39
N PRO A 54 -0.32 -10.41 -4.57
CA PRO A 54 -1.56 -11.13 -4.91
C PRO A 54 -1.99 -12.19 -3.89
N LEU A 55 -1.04 -12.85 -3.21
CA LEU A 55 -1.33 -13.84 -2.17
C LEU A 55 -2.16 -13.27 -1.01
N HIS A 56 -2.14 -11.94 -0.79
CA HIS A 56 -2.91 -11.30 0.27
C HIS A 56 -4.43 -11.55 0.12
N PHE A 57 -4.96 -11.51 -1.10
CA PHE A 57 -6.40 -11.72 -1.37
C PHE A 57 -6.71 -12.88 -2.32
N LEU A 58 -5.71 -13.42 -3.03
CA LEU A 58 -5.90 -14.50 -3.98
C LEU A 58 -5.25 -15.79 -3.47
N SER A 59 -6.04 -16.83 -3.24
CA SER A 59 -5.51 -18.16 -2.92
C SER A 59 -4.66 -18.66 -4.10
N GLY A 60 -3.38 -18.97 -3.82
CA GLY A 60 -2.41 -19.34 -4.85
C GLY A 60 -1.83 -18.17 -5.65
N GLY A 61 -2.11 -16.92 -5.27
CA GLY A 61 -1.45 -15.75 -5.83
C GLY A 61 0.04 -15.71 -5.50
N ALA A 62 0.79 -14.89 -6.24
CA ALA A 62 2.23 -14.69 -6.00
C ALA A 62 2.48 -14.08 -4.62
N ALA A 63 3.46 -14.59 -3.88
CA ALA A 63 3.95 -13.97 -2.66
C ALA A 63 4.92 -12.83 -2.99
N ILE A 64 5.15 -11.93 -2.03
CA ILE A 64 5.96 -10.72 -2.26
C ILE A 64 7.40 -11.03 -2.66
N ASP A 65 7.96 -12.12 -2.16
CA ASP A 65 9.33 -12.58 -2.45
C ASP A 65 9.50 -13.18 -3.87
N SER A 66 8.39 -13.51 -4.52
CA SER A 66 8.36 -14.02 -5.90
C SER A 66 7.97 -12.96 -6.94
N MET A 67 7.67 -11.73 -6.52
CA MET A 67 7.31 -10.65 -7.44
C MET A 67 8.55 -10.00 -8.06
N GLU A 68 8.44 -9.66 -9.35
CA GLU A 68 9.52 -8.95 -10.05
C GLU A 68 9.68 -7.52 -9.53
N LEU A 69 10.92 -7.09 -9.34
CA LEU A 69 11.23 -5.76 -8.81
C LEU A 69 10.76 -4.63 -9.73
N ASP A 70 10.60 -4.88 -11.02
CA ASP A 70 10.11 -3.89 -11.97
C ASP A 70 8.64 -3.52 -11.74
N ALA A 71 7.88 -4.30 -10.97
CA ALA A 71 6.58 -3.86 -10.48
C ALA A 71 6.70 -2.63 -9.58
N PHE A 72 7.73 -2.56 -8.75
CA PHE A 72 7.91 -1.56 -7.70
C PHE A 72 8.85 -0.42 -8.10
N ILE A 73 9.77 -0.65 -9.05
CA ILE A 73 10.83 0.29 -9.42
C ILE A 73 10.58 0.84 -10.83
N GLY A 74 10.53 2.16 -10.96
CA GLY A 74 10.44 2.83 -12.25
C GLY A 74 9.61 4.11 -12.23
N PRO A 75 9.39 4.72 -13.40
CA PRO A 75 8.55 5.92 -13.51
C PRO A 75 7.15 5.69 -12.93
N CYS A 76 6.67 6.67 -12.20
CA CYS A 76 5.39 6.62 -11.51
C CYS A 76 4.62 7.92 -11.74
N THR A 77 3.31 7.83 -11.86
CA THR A 77 2.41 8.98 -11.87
C THR A 77 1.83 9.17 -10.47
N VAL A 78 1.88 10.39 -9.95
CA VAL A 78 1.18 10.76 -8.71
C VAL A 78 -0.05 11.56 -9.08
N LEU A 79 -1.22 11.10 -8.67
CA LEU A 79 -2.49 11.76 -8.94
C LEU A 79 -3.16 12.19 -7.64
N GLN A 80 -3.41 13.50 -7.52
CA GLN A 80 -4.23 14.00 -6.42
C GLN A 80 -5.71 13.86 -6.76
N VAL A 81 -6.47 13.26 -5.85
CA VAL A 81 -7.92 13.05 -6.01
C VAL A 81 -8.68 13.62 -4.81
N PRO A 82 -9.95 13.97 -4.93
CA PRO A 82 -10.78 14.29 -3.78
C PRO A 82 -10.93 13.05 -2.88
N GLY A 83 -11.15 13.28 -1.59
CA GLY A 83 -11.56 12.21 -0.69
C GLY A 83 -12.95 11.67 -1.06
N GLY A 84 -13.21 10.40 -0.72
CA GLY A 84 -14.45 9.71 -1.02
C GLY A 84 -14.28 8.54 -1.97
N VAL A 85 -15.39 8.09 -2.53
CA VAL A 85 -15.40 6.91 -3.40
C VAL A 85 -15.04 7.28 -4.83
N ILE A 86 -14.05 6.58 -5.38
CA ILE A 86 -13.61 6.70 -6.77
C ILE A 86 -14.43 5.72 -7.62
N THR A 87 -15.25 6.25 -8.52
CA THR A 87 -16.09 5.46 -9.43
C THR A 87 -15.37 5.18 -10.76
N GLY A 88 -15.85 4.19 -11.53
CA GLY A 88 -15.36 3.93 -12.88
C GLY A 88 -15.47 5.16 -13.80
N GLU A 89 -16.57 5.91 -13.72
CA GLU A 89 -16.74 7.14 -14.49
C GLU A 89 -15.70 8.21 -14.12
N TYR A 90 -15.37 8.34 -12.82
CA TYR A 90 -14.34 9.25 -12.38
C TYR A 90 -12.95 8.83 -12.90
N VAL A 91 -12.65 7.53 -12.86
CA VAL A 91 -11.43 6.97 -13.44
C VAL A 91 -11.34 7.26 -14.94
N ASP A 92 -12.43 7.03 -15.67
CA ASP A 92 -12.43 7.25 -17.12
C ASP A 92 -12.14 8.71 -17.51
N LYS A 93 -12.67 9.66 -16.75
CA LYS A 93 -12.52 11.10 -17.00
C LYS A 93 -11.19 11.68 -16.54
N HIS A 94 -10.63 11.20 -15.42
CA HIS A 94 -9.57 11.92 -14.72
C HIS A 94 -8.25 11.16 -14.60
N PHE A 95 -8.27 9.85 -14.78
CA PHE A 95 -7.07 9.03 -14.60
C PHE A 95 -6.29 8.87 -15.90
N PRO A 96 -4.95 8.72 -15.82
CA PRO A 96 -4.13 8.53 -17.00
C PRO A 96 -4.53 7.24 -17.72
N LYS A 97 -4.67 7.33 -19.05
CA LYS A 97 -5.01 6.15 -19.88
C LYS A 97 -3.83 5.18 -20.01
N LYS A 98 -2.61 5.66 -19.78
CA LYS A 98 -1.38 4.84 -19.86
C LYS A 98 -0.44 5.23 -18.73
N CYS A 99 -0.32 4.37 -17.73
CA CYS A 99 0.76 4.42 -16.75
C CYS A 99 0.96 3.02 -16.17
N LYS A 100 2.19 2.69 -15.83
CA LYS A 100 2.51 1.40 -15.22
C LYS A 100 2.41 1.43 -13.69
N ARG A 101 2.70 2.58 -13.09
CA ARG A 101 2.68 2.76 -11.63
C ARG A 101 1.95 4.05 -11.31
N LEU A 102 0.95 3.94 -10.45
CA LEU A 102 0.07 5.03 -10.09
C LEU A 102 -0.02 5.16 -8.57
N LEU A 103 0.31 6.34 -8.06
CA LEU A 103 0.14 6.67 -6.64
C LEU A 103 -0.99 7.67 -6.48
N ILE A 104 -1.94 7.35 -5.61
CA ILE A 104 -3.10 8.17 -5.32
C ILE A 104 -2.86 8.97 -4.04
N LYS A 105 -3.05 10.29 -4.13
CA LYS A 105 -3.02 11.20 -3.00
C LYS A 105 -4.44 11.70 -2.72
N GLY A 106 -5.13 11.01 -1.82
CA GLY A 106 -6.53 11.29 -1.44
C GLY A 106 -6.70 11.84 -0.02
N GLY A 107 -5.59 12.19 0.66
CA GLY A 107 -5.61 12.64 2.04
C GLY A 107 -6.04 11.54 3.02
N GLY A 108 -5.72 10.29 2.72
CA GLY A 108 -6.07 9.11 3.52
C GLY A 108 -7.55 8.73 3.46
N ARG A 109 -8.31 9.24 2.47
CA ARG A 109 -9.77 9.08 2.42
C ARG A 109 -10.31 8.81 1.02
N ALA A 110 -9.48 8.38 0.08
CA ALA A 110 -9.91 7.97 -1.25
C ALA A 110 -9.96 6.45 -1.35
N PHE A 111 -11.07 5.91 -1.86
CA PHE A 111 -11.33 4.48 -1.94
C PHE A 111 -11.89 4.12 -3.30
N PHE A 112 -11.48 2.99 -3.85
CA PHE A 112 -11.96 2.50 -5.13
C PHE A 112 -13.22 1.67 -4.97
N MET A 113 -14.15 1.82 -5.92
CA MET A 113 -15.21 0.84 -6.18
C MET A 113 -14.65 -0.30 -7.03
N ASP A 114 -15.35 -1.42 -7.05
CA ASP A 114 -15.04 -2.59 -7.87
C ASP A 114 -14.86 -2.19 -9.34
N SER A 115 -15.81 -1.47 -9.90
CA SER A 115 -15.79 -1.00 -11.30
C SER A 115 -14.59 -0.09 -11.62
N SER A 116 -14.15 0.73 -10.64
CA SER A 116 -13.00 1.59 -10.83
C SER A 116 -11.68 0.83 -10.75
N ALA A 117 -11.61 -0.18 -9.90
CA ALA A 117 -10.46 -1.06 -9.77
C ALA A 117 -10.30 -1.94 -11.03
N GLU A 118 -11.39 -2.53 -11.51
CA GLU A 118 -11.42 -3.31 -12.77
C GLU A 118 -11.00 -2.47 -13.97
N GLU A 119 -11.54 -1.26 -14.10
CA GLU A 119 -11.18 -0.33 -15.17
C GLU A 119 -9.68 -0.01 -15.17
N LEU A 120 -9.10 0.26 -14.01
CA LEU A 120 -7.67 0.57 -13.88
C LEU A 120 -6.78 -0.66 -14.14
N SER A 121 -7.14 -1.82 -13.64
CA SER A 121 -6.42 -3.07 -13.88
C SER A 121 -6.40 -3.41 -15.37
N GLY A 122 -7.52 -3.20 -16.06
CA GLY A 122 -7.63 -3.39 -17.51
C GLY A 122 -6.70 -2.46 -18.33
N ARG A 123 -6.18 -1.38 -17.73
CA ARG A 123 -5.21 -0.47 -18.38
C ARG A 123 -3.75 -0.93 -18.29
N GLY A 124 -3.50 -2.09 -17.68
CA GLY A 124 -2.16 -2.69 -17.56
C GLY A 124 -1.28 -2.02 -16.50
N LEU A 125 -1.87 -1.60 -15.38
CA LEU A 125 -1.13 -1.18 -14.20
C LEU A 125 -0.31 -2.35 -13.64
N MET A 126 0.89 -2.05 -13.19
CA MET A 126 1.77 -2.97 -12.45
C MET A 126 1.74 -2.66 -10.95
N LEU A 127 1.44 -1.42 -10.57
CA LEU A 127 1.37 -0.95 -9.20
C LEU A 127 0.31 0.12 -9.05
N ILE A 128 -0.54 -0.02 -8.07
CA ILE A 128 -1.39 1.04 -7.53
C ILE A 128 -1.00 1.29 -6.07
N GLY A 129 -0.82 2.54 -5.69
CA GLY A 129 -0.55 2.94 -4.31
C GLY A 129 -1.52 4.00 -3.85
N THR A 130 -1.81 4.01 -2.55
CA THR A 130 -2.70 4.98 -1.92
C THR A 130 -2.13 5.49 -0.60
N ASP A 131 -2.53 6.67 -0.18
CA ASP A 131 -2.26 7.19 1.16
C ASP A 131 -3.37 6.81 2.18
N SER A 132 -4.39 6.06 1.75
CA SER A 132 -5.41 5.46 2.62
C SER A 132 -4.90 4.16 3.25
N LEU A 133 -5.54 3.69 4.34
CA LEU A 133 -5.21 2.41 4.98
C LEU A 133 -5.65 1.19 4.15
N SER A 134 -6.52 1.39 3.17
CA SER A 134 -7.00 0.36 2.26
C SER A 134 -7.34 1.00 0.91
N VAL A 135 -7.27 0.23 -0.17
CA VAL A 135 -7.75 0.67 -1.50
C VAL A 135 -9.27 0.65 -1.59
N GLY A 136 -9.96 -0.23 -0.84
CA GLY A 136 -11.41 -0.29 -0.74
C GLY A 136 -11.93 0.41 0.50
N CYS A 137 -13.21 0.79 0.51
CA CYS A 137 -13.87 1.34 1.68
C CYS A 137 -14.29 0.25 2.67
N ALA A 138 -14.46 0.63 3.95
CA ALA A 138 -14.94 -0.28 4.99
C ALA A 138 -16.22 -0.99 4.56
N GLY A 139 -16.23 -2.32 4.65
CA GLY A 139 -17.32 -3.18 4.21
C GLY A 139 -17.30 -3.58 2.73
N ASN A 140 -16.46 -2.97 1.90
CA ASN A 140 -16.22 -3.38 0.52
C ASN A 140 -14.74 -3.29 0.15
N GLU A 141 -13.89 -4.01 0.84
CA GLU A 141 -12.43 -3.98 0.63
C GLU A 141 -11.96 -5.11 -0.29
N THR A 142 -12.61 -6.27 -0.19
CA THR A 142 -12.17 -7.48 -0.88
C THR A 142 -12.21 -7.35 -2.40
N ALA A 143 -13.27 -6.79 -2.97
CA ALA A 143 -13.45 -6.75 -4.42
C ALA A 143 -12.44 -5.80 -5.10
N PRO A 144 -12.21 -4.55 -4.63
CA PRO A 144 -11.16 -3.70 -5.20
C PRO A 144 -9.76 -4.30 -5.09
N HIS A 145 -9.41 -4.95 -3.96
CA HIS A 145 -8.11 -5.64 -3.84
C HIS A 145 -7.97 -6.75 -4.88
N LYS A 146 -8.96 -7.63 -5.00
CA LYS A 146 -8.92 -8.72 -5.99
C LYS A 146 -8.82 -8.23 -7.42
N ALA A 147 -9.44 -7.09 -7.72
CA ALA A 147 -9.37 -6.49 -9.06
C ALA A 147 -7.97 -5.94 -9.38
N PHE A 148 -7.21 -5.51 -8.38
CA PHE A 148 -5.83 -5.01 -8.56
C PHE A 148 -4.77 -6.12 -8.52
N MET A 149 -5.09 -7.32 -8.08
CA MET A 149 -4.20 -8.48 -7.89
C MET A 149 -4.37 -9.52 -9.00
#